data_c7291b60481f50b40204cbf58e8cdaf7
#
_entry.id   c7291b60481f50b40204cbf58e8cdaf7
#
_cell.length_a   1.000
_cell.length_b   1.000
_cell.length_c   1.000
_cell.angle_alpha   90.00
_cell.angle_beta   90.00
_cell.angle_gamma   90.00
#
_symmetry.space_group_name_H-M   'P 1'
#
loop_
_entity.id
_entity.type
_entity.pdbx_description
1 polymer ?
#
loop_
_entity_poly.entity_id
_entity_poly.type
_entity_poly.pdbx_seq_one_letter_code
_entity_poly.pdbx_strand_id
1 'polypeptide(L)'
;MPQEGQIMLEYNHPYVKTVINDNTVYTPSVSNNVDTVRALYVFPSNKGQDGVITTQNNLQEFLKEYGNPDFNKFGQAPYMPYGCLLGGGTCYCMRIVAEDAKPANVIISAEVKWDSASDGKLQIRYVADSVELASEDEISTKAQTLLKETPGDSGYAKFPLITVYFKGKGTYGNNYSVRINSDKVTNKKRTAFRNYSLELISNEASSVTETRVTGLSLNQDAIYNNTSYFIDDVINLNSDLKIKTSVDYAMIEKYIAYLNKVAGTGTNHTFTIDDDILFGLDASGKAIDKVTIEAGSTENNTFDLNGLTGIPFGSGSNGKFDSTDPTERSKAINQAYIDAFSGKTNKGVRSKNRYPIQFLFDANFDMTVKTALVELATKRGDCECYIDAGIHYDVDSVIAWNDSEAVQAINNFAVHKEMAHYSIMDPFTGRKIPMTITYFYSYAMPGHLSNNNLNIPFVGERYSKLTGHIKNSLYPLIDCDEEDVKEKLYERNLNYYEAIAENTFVRGTQQTSQNVISDLSEEHNVRVLLAMKRELETMTRSNCYDFAEPDDRKLYTEAADRKLEKYKNYCRSAGVEFTMNEYEEEQEIIHCYLAVIFKTINKRGIVEIDINPRV
;
A
#
# COMPACT_ATOMS: atom_id res chain seq x y z
N MET A 1 48.60 1.93 6.09
CA MET A 1 47.79 1.50 4.96
C MET A 1 46.74 0.55 5.52
N PRO A 2 45.45 0.82 5.39
CA PRO A 2 44.45 -0.18 5.72
C PRO A 2 44.59 -1.32 4.69
N GLN A 3 44.51 -2.56 5.13
CA GLN A 3 44.42 -3.72 4.26
C GLN A 3 43.20 -3.57 3.35
N GLU A 4 43.40 -3.63 2.04
CA GLU A 4 42.32 -3.78 1.09
C GLU A 4 41.49 -5.02 1.47
N GLY A 5 40.29 -4.80 1.98
CA GLY A 5 39.39 -5.89 2.30
C GLY A 5 38.94 -6.56 1.00
N GLN A 6 39.24 -7.82 0.83
CA GLN A 6 38.67 -8.63 -0.24
C GLN A 6 37.16 -8.51 -0.22
N ILE A 7 36.57 -8.02 -1.30
CA ILE A 7 35.11 -8.01 -1.46
C ILE A 7 34.66 -9.46 -1.60
N MET A 8 34.05 -10.00 -0.57
CA MET A 8 33.44 -11.33 -0.66
C MET A 8 32.15 -11.25 -1.49
N LEU A 9 32.10 -12.01 -2.57
CA LEU A 9 30.87 -12.17 -3.36
C LEU A 9 29.81 -12.88 -2.53
N GLU A 10 28.61 -12.32 -2.48
CA GLU A 10 27.47 -12.89 -1.76
C GLU A 10 26.68 -13.89 -2.61
N TYR A 11 26.71 -13.72 -3.94
CA TYR A 11 25.91 -14.51 -4.87
C TYR A 11 26.69 -14.85 -6.14
N ASN A 12 26.33 -15.94 -6.80
CA ASN A 12 26.93 -16.39 -8.07
C ASN A 12 26.19 -15.90 -9.33
N HIS A 13 25.11 -15.12 -9.18
CA HIS A 13 24.40 -14.49 -10.28
C HIS A 13 24.78 -13.01 -10.37
N PRO A 14 24.63 -12.34 -11.53
CA PRO A 14 24.91 -10.91 -11.68
C PRO A 14 24.09 -10.07 -10.69
N TYR A 15 24.77 -9.20 -9.96
CA TYR A 15 24.13 -8.30 -9.00
C TYR A 15 24.95 -7.03 -8.78
N VAL A 16 24.36 -6.02 -8.18
CA VAL A 16 25.03 -4.77 -7.77
C VAL A 16 25.04 -4.71 -6.24
N LYS A 17 26.23 -4.58 -5.67
CA LYS A 17 26.45 -4.35 -4.23
C LYS A 17 27.07 -2.98 -4.02
N THR A 18 26.45 -2.15 -3.20
CA THR A 18 27.01 -0.86 -2.79
C THR A 18 27.61 -0.97 -1.40
N VAL A 19 28.88 -0.61 -1.28
CA VAL A 19 29.58 -0.46 0.00
C VAL A 19 29.86 1.03 0.21
N ILE A 20 29.49 1.57 1.36
CA ILE A 20 29.75 2.97 1.72
C ILE A 20 30.92 3.01 2.67
N ASN A 21 32.01 3.64 2.26
CA ASN A 21 33.19 3.92 3.08
C ASN A 21 33.22 5.41 3.40
N ASP A 22 33.05 5.78 4.68
CA ASP A 22 33.04 7.17 5.13
C ASP A 22 34.47 7.61 5.50
N ASN A 23 35.07 8.50 4.69
CA ASN A 23 36.43 9.00 4.85
C ASN A 23 36.48 10.54 4.83
N THR A 24 35.88 11.22 5.78
CA THR A 24 35.54 12.67 5.72
C THR A 24 36.67 13.67 5.95
N VAL A 25 36.78 14.68 5.06
CA VAL A 25 37.58 15.92 5.19
C VAL A 25 36.90 17.08 4.41
N TYR A 26 37.04 18.34 4.87
CA TYR A 26 36.18 19.51 4.60
C TYR A 26 36.59 20.57 3.53
N THR A 27 35.62 21.19 2.82
CA THR A 27 35.52 22.58 2.23
C THR A 27 34.35 22.87 1.23
N PRO A 28 33.66 24.09 1.13
CA PRO A 28 32.29 24.30 0.58
C PRO A 28 32.01 24.89 -0.82
N SER A 29 30.80 24.74 -1.37
CA SER A 29 30.04 25.60 -2.35
C SER A 29 28.66 25.07 -2.89
N VAL A 30 27.87 25.80 -3.74
CA VAL A 30 26.38 25.93 -3.79
C VAL A 30 25.65 25.41 -5.07
N SER A 31 24.39 24.95 -5.01
CA SER A 31 23.09 25.15 -5.75
C SER A 31 22.31 23.99 -6.43
N ASN A 32 21.12 24.08 -6.67
CA ASN A 32 19.72 23.63 -6.88
C ASN A 32 19.36 22.48 -7.83
N ASN A 33 18.48 21.53 -7.40
CA ASN A 33 17.24 21.02 -8.05
C ASN A 33 16.54 19.87 -7.27
N VAL A 34 15.23 19.70 -7.48
CA VAL A 34 14.27 19.04 -6.56
C VAL A 34 13.80 17.67 -7.03
N ASP A 35 13.72 16.70 -6.10
CA ASP A 35 12.99 15.42 -6.27
C ASP A 35 11.68 15.42 -5.46
N THR A 36 10.63 14.80 -5.97
CA THR A 36 9.37 14.60 -5.24
C THR A 36 9.54 13.59 -4.12
N VAL A 37 8.99 13.89 -2.94
CA VAL A 37 9.00 12.96 -1.78
C VAL A 37 8.18 11.72 -2.10
N ARG A 38 8.77 10.55 -1.89
CA ARG A 38 8.14 9.24 -2.06
C ARG A 38 8.33 8.43 -0.79
N ALA A 39 7.25 8.20 -0.06
CA ALA A 39 7.27 7.44 1.17
C ALA A 39 6.41 6.18 1.07
N LEU A 40 6.81 5.10 1.74
CA LEU A 40 5.98 3.91 1.90
C LEU A 40 5.23 3.98 3.21
N TYR A 41 3.93 3.81 3.14
CA TYR A 41 3.03 3.70 4.27
C TYR A 41 2.32 2.36 4.26
N VAL A 42 2.46 1.65 5.37
CA VAL A 42 1.75 0.41 5.66
C VAL A 42 0.76 0.71 6.76
N PHE A 43 -0.51 0.43 6.54
CA PHE A 43 -1.56 0.78 7.50
C PHE A 43 -2.81 -0.10 7.36
N PRO A 44 -3.54 -0.35 8.46
CA PRO A 44 -4.88 -0.90 8.40
C PRO A 44 -5.88 0.19 8.00
N SER A 45 -6.93 -0.19 7.28
CA SER A 45 -8.00 0.73 6.88
C SER A 45 -9.34 0.00 6.79
N ASN A 46 -10.42 0.77 6.80
CA ASN A 46 -11.77 0.20 6.77
C ASN A 46 -12.12 -0.43 5.41
N LYS A 47 -11.48 -0.02 4.32
CA LYS A 47 -11.70 -0.54 2.97
C LYS A 47 -10.42 -0.54 2.13
N GLY A 48 -10.48 -1.02 0.91
CA GLY A 48 -9.38 -1.13 -0.03
C GLY A 48 -8.85 -2.55 -0.19
N GLN A 49 -8.09 -2.78 -1.25
CA GLN A 49 -7.45 -4.08 -1.47
C GLN A 49 -6.26 -4.25 -0.53
N ASP A 50 -6.14 -5.40 0.12
CA ASP A 50 -5.04 -5.71 1.04
C ASP A 50 -3.82 -6.30 0.33
N GLY A 51 -2.66 -6.09 0.93
CA GLY A 51 -1.39 -6.65 0.48
C GLY A 51 -0.87 -6.12 -0.86
N VAL A 52 -1.54 -5.18 -1.50
CA VAL A 52 -1.12 -4.56 -2.75
C VAL A 52 -0.53 -3.18 -2.49
N ILE A 53 0.61 -2.88 -3.13
CA ILE A 53 1.20 -1.55 -3.06
C ILE A 53 0.62 -0.70 -4.18
N THR A 54 -0.13 0.34 -3.81
CA THR A 54 -0.69 1.33 -4.73
C THR A 54 0.08 2.65 -4.64
N THR A 55 0.12 3.40 -5.72
CA THR A 55 0.68 4.75 -5.73
C THR A 55 -0.45 5.76 -5.57
N GLN A 56 -0.35 6.63 -4.57
CA GLN A 56 -1.31 7.69 -4.29
C GLN A 56 -0.62 9.05 -4.40
N ASN A 57 -1.19 9.94 -5.16
CA ASN A 57 -0.75 11.33 -5.33
C ASN A 57 -1.89 12.34 -5.16
N ASN A 58 -3.09 11.84 -4.87
CA ASN A 58 -4.30 12.62 -4.71
C ASN A 58 -5.04 12.20 -3.43
N LEU A 59 -5.32 13.18 -2.57
CA LEU A 59 -5.99 12.95 -1.30
C LEU A 59 -7.41 12.38 -1.47
N GLN A 60 -8.16 12.85 -2.46
CA GLN A 60 -9.54 12.39 -2.69
C GLN A 60 -9.57 10.94 -3.18
N GLU A 61 -8.62 10.56 -4.04
CA GLU A 61 -8.47 9.17 -4.50
C GLU A 61 -8.07 8.25 -3.35
N PHE A 62 -7.14 8.69 -2.48
CA PHE A 62 -6.77 7.98 -1.28
C PHE A 62 -7.97 7.72 -0.35
N LEU A 63 -8.78 8.76 -0.05
CA LEU A 63 -9.96 8.61 0.80
C LEU A 63 -11.04 7.73 0.14
N LYS A 64 -11.18 7.80 -1.17
CA LYS A 64 -12.09 6.92 -1.92
C LYS A 64 -11.66 5.45 -1.83
N GLU A 65 -10.38 5.18 -1.96
CA GLU A 65 -9.82 3.81 -1.94
C GLU A 65 -9.81 3.20 -0.54
N TYR A 66 -9.29 3.93 0.45
CA TYR A 66 -9.04 3.41 1.80
C TYR A 66 -10.05 3.84 2.86
N GLY A 67 -10.90 4.81 2.53
CA GLY A 67 -11.83 5.42 3.48
C GLY A 67 -11.18 6.47 4.37
N ASN A 68 -11.99 7.05 5.25
CA ASN A 68 -11.48 8.01 6.22
C ASN A 68 -10.62 7.30 7.27
N PRO A 69 -9.45 7.84 7.63
CA PRO A 69 -8.68 7.39 8.79
C PRO A 69 -9.53 7.33 10.06
N ASP A 70 -9.33 6.27 10.84
CA ASP A 70 -10.01 6.07 12.13
C ASP A 70 -8.97 5.87 13.23
N PHE A 71 -8.76 6.92 14.03
CA PHE A 71 -7.77 6.90 15.10
C PHE A 71 -8.12 5.92 16.22
N ASN A 72 -9.39 5.81 16.57
CA ASN A 72 -9.81 4.93 17.67
C ASN A 72 -9.60 3.45 17.35
N LYS A 73 -9.73 3.10 16.07
CA LYS A 73 -9.59 1.72 15.60
C LYS A 73 -8.14 1.37 15.24
N PHE A 74 -7.43 2.26 14.58
CA PHE A 74 -6.15 1.96 13.92
C PHE A 74 -4.98 2.87 14.34
N GLY A 75 -5.21 3.82 15.25
CA GLY A 75 -4.18 4.75 15.71
C GLY A 75 -3.70 5.71 14.62
N GLN A 76 -2.43 6.08 14.70
CA GLN A 76 -1.82 7.11 13.86
C GLN A 76 -1.59 6.67 12.41
N ALA A 77 -1.34 5.39 12.16
CA ALA A 77 -0.81 4.90 10.87
C ALA A 77 -1.64 5.30 9.63
N PRO A 78 -3.00 5.25 9.62
CA PRO A 78 -3.78 5.71 8.46
C PRO A 78 -3.68 7.22 8.19
N TYR A 79 -3.28 8.02 9.21
CA TYR A 79 -3.09 9.47 9.05
C TYR A 79 -1.76 9.82 8.39
N MET A 80 -0.76 8.92 8.42
CA MET A 80 0.56 9.18 7.84
C MET A 80 0.49 9.48 6.34
N PRO A 81 -0.11 8.63 5.49
CA PRO A 81 -0.28 8.96 4.07
C PRO A 81 -1.20 10.16 3.84
N TYR A 82 -2.23 10.35 4.68
CA TYR A 82 -3.08 11.54 4.63
C TYR A 82 -2.25 12.83 4.81
N GLY A 83 -1.36 12.85 5.82
CA GLY A 83 -0.45 13.98 6.06
C GLY A 83 0.49 14.24 4.88
N CYS A 84 1.12 13.20 4.34
CA CYS A 84 2.02 13.30 3.19
C CYS A 84 1.33 13.89 1.95
N LEU A 85 0.12 13.42 1.64
CA LEU A 85 -0.67 13.92 0.51
C LEU A 85 -1.10 15.37 0.70
N LEU A 86 -1.47 15.77 1.94
CA LEU A 86 -1.73 17.18 2.28
C LEU A 86 -0.49 18.05 2.06
N GLY A 87 0.70 17.53 2.36
CA GLY A 87 1.98 18.19 2.14
C GLY A 87 2.44 18.22 0.67
N GLY A 88 1.69 17.60 -0.25
CA GLY A 88 2.04 17.53 -1.67
C GLY A 88 3.01 16.40 -2.05
N GLY A 89 3.18 15.41 -1.17
CA GLY A 89 4.00 14.22 -1.44
C GLY A 89 3.30 13.14 -2.26
N THR A 90 4.04 12.11 -2.62
CA THR A 90 3.54 10.89 -3.26
C THR A 90 3.70 9.71 -2.30
N CYS A 91 2.65 8.95 -2.12
CA CYS A 91 2.61 7.81 -1.21
C CYS A 91 2.59 6.49 -1.96
N TYR A 92 3.43 5.54 -1.54
CA TYR A 92 3.22 4.13 -1.77
C TYR A 92 2.42 3.60 -0.59
N CYS A 93 1.20 3.17 -0.82
CA CYS A 93 0.26 2.74 0.21
C CYS A 93 0.03 1.23 0.14
N MET A 94 0.12 0.56 1.28
CA MET A 94 -0.21 -0.85 1.39
C MET A 94 -1.14 -1.09 2.58
N ARG A 95 -2.35 -1.53 2.28
CA ARG A 95 -3.31 -1.92 3.32
C ARG A 95 -2.94 -3.26 3.91
N ILE A 96 -2.98 -3.38 5.24
CA ILE A 96 -2.85 -4.63 5.97
C ILE A 96 -4.18 -5.04 6.60
N VAL A 97 -4.36 -6.33 6.77
CA VAL A 97 -5.52 -6.97 7.40
C VAL A 97 -5.06 -8.07 8.35
N ALA A 98 -5.94 -8.53 9.22
CA ALA A 98 -5.65 -9.69 10.05
C ALA A 98 -5.48 -10.95 9.18
N GLU A 99 -4.66 -11.90 9.63
CA GLU A 99 -4.42 -13.16 8.92
C GLU A 99 -5.72 -13.93 8.67
N ASP A 100 -6.64 -13.90 9.64
CA ASP A 100 -7.95 -14.54 9.61
C ASP A 100 -9.07 -13.67 9.01
N ALA A 101 -8.76 -12.50 8.44
CA ALA A 101 -9.72 -11.68 7.72
C ALA A 101 -10.24 -12.39 6.46
N LYS A 102 -11.51 -12.15 6.13
CA LYS A 102 -12.21 -12.85 5.03
C LYS A 102 -12.82 -11.86 4.04
N PRO A 103 -12.80 -12.17 2.73
CA PRO A 103 -13.47 -11.36 1.73
C PRO A 103 -14.99 -11.53 1.77
N ALA A 104 -15.71 -10.46 1.51
CA ALA A 104 -17.15 -10.54 1.27
C ALA A 104 -17.42 -11.22 -0.05
N ASN A 105 -18.47 -12.05 -0.07
CA ASN A 105 -18.86 -12.81 -1.26
C ASN A 105 -20.36 -13.02 -1.36
N VAL A 106 -20.81 -13.40 -2.54
CA VAL A 106 -22.17 -13.86 -2.79
C VAL A 106 -22.15 -14.98 -3.81
N ILE A 107 -22.85 -16.07 -3.53
CA ILE A 107 -23.07 -17.20 -4.44
C ILE A 107 -24.51 -17.12 -4.92
N ILE A 108 -24.68 -16.83 -6.18
CA ILE A 108 -25.99 -16.75 -6.85
C ILE A 108 -26.34 -18.12 -7.36
N SER A 109 -27.42 -18.69 -6.82
CA SER A 109 -27.94 -20.01 -7.21
C SER A 109 -29.31 -19.88 -7.86
N ALA A 110 -29.54 -20.66 -8.91
CA ALA A 110 -30.89 -20.87 -9.44
C ALA A 110 -31.57 -22.02 -8.70
N GLU A 111 -32.80 -21.81 -8.28
CA GLU A 111 -33.70 -22.85 -7.81
C GLU A 111 -34.76 -23.10 -8.87
N VAL A 112 -34.93 -24.39 -9.26
CA VAL A 112 -35.75 -24.79 -10.40
C VAL A 112 -36.81 -25.80 -9.99
N LYS A 113 -38.04 -25.58 -10.43
CA LYS A 113 -39.17 -26.47 -10.22
C LYS A 113 -40.02 -26.57 -11.48
N TRP A 114 -40.53 -27.78 -11.77
CA TRP A 114 -41.60 -27.96 -12.74
C TRP A 114 -42.95 -27.94 -12.03
N ASP A 115 -43.76 -26.95 -12.32
CA ASP A 115 -45.12 -26.85 -11.78
C ASP A 115 -46.15 -27.43 -12.77
N SER A 116 -46.54 -28.66 -12.50
CA SER A 116 -47.55 -29.36 -13.31
C SER A 116 -48.99 -28.86 -13.09
N ALA A 117 -49.25 -28.18 -11.97
CA ALA A 117 -50.57 -27.66 -11.64
C ALA A 117 -50.91 -26.37 -12.39
N SER A 118 -49.93 -25.62 -12.85
CA SER A 118 -50.06 -24.35 -13.57
C SER A 118 -49.85 -24.50 -15.07
N ASP A 119 -50.53 -25.43 -15.72
CA ASP A 119 -50.43 -25.71 -17.16
C ASP A 119 -49.01 -26.13 -17.62
N GLY A 120 -48.25 -26.73 -16.71
CA GLY A 120 -46.90 -27.21 -16.94
C GLY A 120 -45.91 -26.09 -17.24
N LYS A 121 -45.52 -25.33 -16.22
CA LYS A 121 -44.53 -24.26 -16.31
C LYS A 121 -43.23 -24.60 -15.61
N LEU A 122 -42.12 -24.21 -16.19
CA LEU A 122 -40.80 -24.20 -15.56
C LEU A 122 -40.65 -22.93 -14.74
N GLN A 123 -40.60 -23.09 -13.44
CA GLN A 123 -40.41 -21.98 -12.50
C GLN A 123 -38.93 -21.90 -12.08
N ILE A 124 -38.32 -20.73 -12.22
CA ILE A 124 -36.93 -20.45 -11.83
C ILE A 124 -36.97 -19.27 -10.91
N ARG A 125 -36.27 -19.38 -9.77
CA ARG A 125 -36.06 -18.29 -8.85
C ARG A 125 -34.61 -18.25 -8.43
N TYR A 126 -34.14 -17.09 -7.95
CA TYR A 126 -32.75 -16.90 -7.55
C TYR A 126 -32.64 -16.71 -6.06
N VAL A 127 -31.69 -17.43 -5.45
CA VAL A 127 -31.30 -17.30 -4.04
C VAL A 127 -29.84 -16.91 -3.96
N ALA A 128 -29.51 -16.19 -2.91
CA ALA A 128 -28.16 -15.75 -2.63
C ALA A 128 -27.66 -16.34 -1.31
N ASP A 129 -26.52 -16.98 -1.36
CA ASP A 129 -25.81 -17.47 -0.19
C ASP A 129 -24.51 -16.72 -0.05
N SER A 130 -24.00 -16.56 1.17
CA SER A 130 -22.65 -16.11 1.42
C SER A 130 -21.95 -17.10 2.34
N VAL A 131 -20.68 -17.38 2.10
CA VAL A 131 -19.91 -18.37 2.84
C VAL A 131 -18.61 -17.78 3.34
N GLU A 132 -18.11 -18.29 4.46
CA GLU A 132 -16.80 -17.90 4.92
C GLU A 132 -15.71 -18.53 4.03
N LEU A 133 -14.88 -17.69 3.42
CA LEU A 133 -13.77 -18.09 2.56
C LEU A 133 -12.45 -17.82 3.28
N ALA A 134 -11.64 -18.84 3.50
CA ALA A 134 -10.29 -18.67 3.99
C ALA A 134 -9.31 -18.32 2.85
N SER A 135 -9.53 -18.86 1.66
CA SER A 135 -8.75 -18.58 0.45
C SER A 135 -9.64 -18.60 -0.81
N GLU A 136 -9.13 -18.09 -1.92
CA GLU A 136 -9.80 -18.16 -3.22
C GLU A 136 -9.99 -19.60 -3.69
N ASP A 137 -9.08 -20.52 -3.32
CA ASP A 137 -9.13 -21.94 -3.72
C ASP A 137 -10.33 -22.71 -3.16
N GLU A 138 -10.95 -22.20 -2.09
CA GLU A 138 -12.12 -22.82 -1.47
C GLU A 138 -13.44 -22.50 -2.19
N ILE A 139 -13.47 -21.50 -3.07
CA ILE A 139 -14.70 -20.95 -3.66
C ILE A 139 -15.50 -22.03 -4.39
N SER A 140 -14.87 -22.75 -5.32
CA SER A 140 -15.55 -23.80 -6.08
C SER A 140 -16.07 -24.92 -5.17
N THR A 141 -15.27 -25.37 -4.21
CA THR A 141 -15.66 -26.41 -3.25
C THR A 141 -16.85 -25.97 -2.39
N LYS A 142 -16.84 -24.73 -1.90
CA LYS A 142 -17.94 -24.17 -1.11
C LYS A 142 -19.21 -24.01 -1.95
N ALA A 143 -19.10 -23.52 -3.19
CA ALA A 143 -20.22 -23.43 -4.10
C ALA A 143 -20.83 -24.82 -4.37
N GLN A 144 -20.00 -25.84 -4.62
CA GLN A 144 -20.45 -27.20 -4.84
C GLN A 144 -21.26 -27.79 -3.67
N THR A 145 -20.96 -27.40 -2.43
CA THR A 145 -21.75 -27.86 -1.26
C THR A 145 -23.21 -27.38 -1.27
N LEU A 146 -23.51 -26.34 -2.03
CA LEU A 146 -24.86 -25.78 -2.15
C LEU A 146 -25.70 -26.49 -3.24
N LEU A 147 -25.08 -27.32 -4.08
CA LEU A 147 -25.78 -28.09 -5.14
C LEU A 147 -26.78 -29.06 -4.54
N LYS A 148 -28.02 -29.01 -5.05
CA LYS A 148 -29.10 -29.96 -4.72
C LYS A 148 -29.83 -30.34 -6.00
N GLU A 149 -29.37 -31.37 -6.69
CA GLU A 149 -30.00 -31.87 -7.95
C GLU A 149 -31.36 -32.52 -7.72
N THR A 150 -31.62 -33.04 -6.52
CA THR A 150 -32.92 -33.60 -6.15
C THR A 150 -33.71 -32.54 -5.38
N PRO A 151 -34.97 -32.25 -5.82
CA PRO A 151 -35.83 -31.33 -5.10
C PRO A 151 -36.00 -31.74 -3.63
N GLY A 152 -35.79 -30.78 -2.70
CA GLY A 152 -36.06 -30.95 -1.29
C GLY A 152 -37.54 -30.69 -0.94
N ASP A 153 -37.82 -30.41 0.34
CA ASP A 153 -39.18 -30.13 0.85
C ASP A 153 -39.83 -28.91 0.15
N SER A 154 -39.02 -27.96 -0.36
CA SER A 154 -39.48 -26.81 -1.13
C SER A 154 -39.97 -27.18 -2.55
N GLY A 155 -39.67 -28.39 -3.03
CA GLY A 155 -39.93 -28.84 -4.39
C GLY A 155 -38.99 -28.26 -5.46
N TYR A 156 -37.95 -27.50 -5.06
CA TYR A 156 -36.95 -26.93 -5.97
C TYR A 156 -35.62 -27.69 -5.89
N ALA A 157 -35.01 -27.89 -7.06
CA ALA A 157 -33.59 -28.25 -7.18
C ALA A 157 -32.75 -26.98 -7.21
N LYS A 158 -31.53 -26.98 -6.61
CA LYS A 158 -30.69 -25.80 -6.46
C LYS A 158 -29.34 -25.97 -7.17
N PHE A 159 -28.99 -24.99 -7.99
CA PHE A 159 -27.74 -24.95 -8.77
C PHE A 159 -26.97 -23.65 -8.50
N PRO A 160 -25.80 -23.67 -7.87
CA PRO A 160 -24.94 -22.53 -7.76
C PRO A 160 -24.35 -22.20 -9.15
N LEU A 161 -24.56 -20.97 -9.63
CA LEU A 161 -24.20 -20.59 -10.99
C LEU A 161 -23.00 -19.62 -11.02
N ILE A 162 -23.02 -18.59 -10.19
CA ILE A 162 -22.03 -17.54 -10.20
C ILE A 162 -21.65 -17.19 -8.77
N THR A 163 -20.35 -17.25 -8.46
CA THR A 163 -19.81 -16.67 -7.22
C THR A 163 -19.15 -15.35 -7.55
N VAL A 164 -19.50 -14.30 -6.83
CA VAL A 164 -18.83 -12.99 -6.90
C VAL A 164 -18.22 -12.69 -5.54
N TYR A 165 -16.97 -12.29 -5.52
CA TYR A 165 -16.27 -12.00 -4.26
C TYR A 165 -15.33 -10.81 -4.39
N PHE A 166 -15.07 -10.14 -3.27
CA PHE A 166 -14.14 -9.00 -3.22
C PHE A 166 -12.69 -9.45 -3.27
N LYS A 167 -11.84 -8.69 -3.99
CA LYS A 167 -10.37 -8.87 -3.99
C LYS A 167 -9.78 -8.54 -2.62
N GLY A 168 -10.35 -7.53 -1.92
CA GLY A 168 -9.90 -7.11 -0.61
C GLY A 168 -10.73 -7.73 0.51
N LYS A 169 -10.05 -8.18 1.58
CA LYS A 169 -10.69 -8.75 2.76
C LYS A 169 -11.27 -7.66 3.66
N GLY A 170 -12.25 -8.01 4.47
CA GLY A 170 -12.85 -7.14 5.47
C GLY A 170 -14.37 -7.00 5.33
N THR A 171 -14.96 -6.37 6.35
CA THR A 171 -16.42 -6.15 6.43
C THR A 171 -16.95 -5.13 5.42
N TYR A 172 -16.08 -4.29 4.84
CA TYR A 172 -16.51 -3.22 3.93
C TYR A 172 -17.25 -3.73 2.70
N GLY A 173 -16.88 -4.91 2.19
CA GLY A 173 -17.53 -5.54 1.06
C GLY A 173 -18.99 -5.92 1.33
N ASN A 174 -19.38 -6.11 2.60
CA ASN A 174 -20.77 -6.39 2.98
C ASN A 174 -21.71 -5.19 2.71
N ASN A 175 -21.17 -3.98 2.47
CA ASN A 175 -21.95 -2.79 2.10
C ASN A 175 -22.17 -2.65 0.59
N TYR A 176 -21.89 -3.70 -0.16
CA TYR A 176 -22.06 -3.72 -1.61
C TYR A 176 -23.11 -4.75 -2.02
N SER A 177 -23.60 -4.58 -3.24
CA SER A 177 -24.50 -5.51 -3.90
C SER A 177 -24.05 -5.69 -5.35
N VAL A 178 -24.39 -6.84 -5.93
CA VAL A 178 -24.19 -7.12 -7.35
C VAL A 178 -25.55 -7.17 -8.06
N ARG A 179 -25.61 -6.64 -9.27
CA ARG A 179 -26.77 -6.72 -10.17
C ARG A 179 -26.34 -7.30 -11.50
N ILE A 180 -27.12 -8.25 -11.99
CA ILE A 180 -26.91 -8.86 -13.30
C ILE A 180 -28.09 -8.48 -14.19
N ASN A 181 -27.81 -7.96 -15.38
CA ASN A 181 -28.82 -7.61 -16.36
C ASN A 181 -28.65 -8.43 -17.65
N SER A 182 -29.75 -8.72 -18.34
CA SER A 182 -29.71 -9.27 -19.68
C SER A 182 -29.32 -8.18 -20.70
N ASP A 183 -28.28 -8.45 -21.47
CA ASP A 183 -27.89 -7.58 -22.59
C ASP A 183 -28.62 -7.95 -23.90
N LYS A 184 -29.28 -9.11 -23.98
CA LYS A 184 -30.01 -9.55 -25.18
C LYS A 184 -31.28 -8.75 -25.45
N VAL A 185 -31.94 -8.30 -24.38
CA VAL A 185 -33.18 -7.50 -24.49
C VAL A 185 -32.93 -6.12 -25.05
N THR A 186 -31.76 -5.53 -24.72
CA THR A 186 -31.47 -4.11 -25.04
C THR A 186 -30.77 -3.89 -26.37
N ASN A 187 -30.21 -4.96 -27.00
CA ASN A 187 -29.40 -4.80 -28.19
C ASN A 187 -29.55 -5.93 -29.22
N LYS A 188 -30.58 -5.86 -30.05
CA LYS A 188 -30.92 -6.81 -31.11
C LYS A 188 -29.82 -7.08 -32.17
N LYS A 189 -28.71 -6.35 -32.16
CA LYS A 189 -27.57 -6.48 -33.10
C LYS A 189 -26.36 -7.22 -32.49
N ARG A 190 -26.46 -7.71 -31.26
CA ARG A 190 -25.31 -8.36 -30.61
C ARG A 190 -25.18 -9.83 -30.99
N THR A 191 -23.93 -10.26 -31.12
CA THR A 191 -23.53 -11.66 -31.35
C THR A 191 -23.95 -12.53 -30.17
N ALA A 192 -24.17 -13.82 -30.41
CA ALA A 192 -24.63 -14.85 -29.45
C ALA A 192 -23.82 -14.91 -28.12
N PHE A 193 -22.65 -14.29 -28.06
CA PHE A 193 -21.71 -14.38 -26.95
C PHE A 193 -21.82 -13.26 -25.88
N ARG A 194 -22.72 -12.28 -26.05
CA ARG A 194 -22.85 -11.15 -25.14
C ARG A 194 -24.19 -11.14 -24.47
N ASN A 195 -24.32 -11.96 -23.44
CA ASN A 195 -25.61 -12.22 -22.82
C ASN A 195 -25.91 -11.31 -21.65
N TYR A 196 -24.86 -10.92 -20.88
CA TYR A 196 -25.05 -10.30 -19.57
C TYR A 196 -24.20 -9.04 -19.38
N SER A 197 -24.65 -8.20 -18.47
CA SER A 197 -23.83 -7.18 -17.81
C SER A 197 -23.91 -7.35 -16.30
N LEU A 198 -22.78 -7.07 -15.63
CA LEU A 198 -22.66 -7.11 -14.18
C LEU A 198 -22.38 -5.70 -13.67
N GLU A 199 -23.12 -5.29 -12.65
CA GLU A 199 -22.95 -4.00 -11.99
C GLU A 199 -22.64 -4.21 -10.52
N LEU A 200 -21.63 -3.48 -10.03
CA LEU A 200 -21.29 -3.38 -8.61
C LEU A 200 -21.95 -2.10 -8.05
N ILE A 201 -22.76 -2.28 -7.03
CA ILE A 201 -23.53 -1.21 -6.39
C ILE A 201 -22.96 -1.00 -4.99
N SER A 202 -22.59 0.24 -4.66
CA SER A 202 -22.24 0.63 -3.29
C SER A 202 -23.49 1.07 -2.55
N ASN A 203 -23.68 0.56 -1.33
CA ASN A 203 -24.79 0.87 -0.43
C ASN A 203 -24.34 1.66 0.81
N GLU A 204 -23.14 2.27 0.80
CA GLU A 204 -22.59 2.97 1.97
C GLU A 204 -23.45 4.16 2.42
N ALA A 205 -23.97 4.94 1.48
CA ALA A 205 -24.82 6.11 1.79
C ALA A 205 -26.14 6.07 1.01
N SER A 206 -26.11 5.59 -0.21
CA SER A 206 -27.25 5.39 -1.11
C SER A 206 -26.82 4.38 -2.17
N SER A 207 -27.76 3.59 -2.70
CA SER A 207 -27.45 2.59 -3.74
C SER A 207 -26.98 3.27 -5.02
N VAL A 208 -25.67 3.29 -5.25
CA VAL A 208 -25.02 3.91 -6.42
C VAL A 208 -24.26 2.84 -7.20
N THR A 209 -24.49 2.74 -8.49
CA THR A 209 -23.69 1.90 -9.38
C THR A 209 -22.27 2.47 -9.49
N GLU A 210 -21.33 1.76 -8.93
CA GLU A 210 -19.92 2.15 -8.93
C GLU A 210 -19.20 1.71 -10.21
N THR A 211 -19.53 0.50 -10.69
CA THR A 211 -18.90 -0.09 -11.87
C THR A 211 -19.91 -0.93 -12.64
N ARG A 212 -19.82 -0.88 -13.97
CA ARG A 212 -20.61 -1.72 -14.87
C ARG A 212 -19.70 -2.37 -15.90
N VAL A 213 -19.79 -3.70 -16.02
CA VAL A 213 -19.09 -4.49 -17.03
C VAL A 213 -20.14 -5.12 -17.95
N THR A 214 -19.98 -4.96 -19.25
CA THR A 214 -20.96 -5.40 -20.27
C THR A 214 -20.36 -6.44 -21.21
N GLY A 215 -21.19 -7.22 -21.86
CA GLY A 215 -20.78 -8.21 -22.86
C GLY A 215 -20.19 -9.46 -22.23
N LEU A 216 -20.80 -9.94 -21.14
CA LEU A 216 -20.39 -11.12 -20.42
C LEU A 216 -21.15 -12.38 -20.92
N SER A 217 -20.53 -13.54 -20.84
CA SER A 217 -21.11 -14.85 -21.14
C SER A 217 -20.80 -15.86 -20.03
N LEU A 218 -21.67 -16.82 -19.82
CA LEU A 218 -21.40 -18.01 -19.01
C LEU A 218 -20.75 -19.14 -19.80
N ASN A 219 -20.66 -19.01 -21.13
CA ASN A 219 -19.97 -19.96 -21.99
C ASN A 219 -18.44 -19.69 -21.96
N GLN A 220 -17.67 -20.68 -21.50
CA GLN A 220 -16.19 -20.58 -21.46
C GLN A 220 -15.57 -20.48 -22.86
N ASP A 221 -16.26 -20.97 -23.90
CA ASP A 221 -15.79 -20.92 -25.29
C ASP A 221 -16.28 -19.66 -26.04
N ALA A 222 -16.84 -18.70 -25.33
CA ALA A 222 -17.32 -17.43 -25.89
C ALA A 222 -16.15 -16.51 -26.30
N ILE A 223 -15.49 -16.86 -27.41
CA ILE A 223 -14.35 -16.09 -27.96
C ILE A 223 -14.74 -15.52 -29.33
N TYR A 224 -14.52 -14.19 -29.49
CA TYR A 224 -14.71 -13.52 -30.79
C TYR A 224 -13.58 -12.52 -31.04
N ASN A 225 -12.97 -12.58 -32.21
CA ASN A 225 -11.80 -11.78 -32.58
C ASN A 225 -10.68 -11.84 -31.53
N ASN A 226 -10.31 -13.03 -31.06
CA ASN A 226 -9.32 -13.29 -30.01
C ASN A 226 -9.62 -12.60 -28.65
N THR A 227 -10.86 -12.20 -28.42
CA THR A 227 -11.31 -11.62 -27.16
C THR A 227 -12.26 -12.58 -26.48
N SER A 228 -11.97 -12.96 -25.23
CA SER A 228 -12.89 -13.74 -24.41
C SER A 228 -14.03 -12.86 -23.88
N TYR A 229 -15.23 -13.43 -23.86
CA TYR A 229 -16.41 -12.86 -23.22
C TYR A 229 -16.84 -13.68 -22.00
N PHE A 230 -16.12 -14.74 -21.68
CA PHE A 230 -16.37 -15.51 -20.46
C PHE A 230 -16.22 -14.61 -19.23
N ILE A 231 -17.20 -14.65 -18.35
CA ILE A 231 -17.30 -13.71 -17.22
C ILE A 231 -16.06 -13.71 -16.35
N ASP A 232 -15.46 -14.88 -16.06
CA ASP A 232 -14.27 -14.98 -15.22
C ASP A 232 -13.05 -14.38 -15.90
N ASP A 233 -12.89 -14.55 -17.21
CA ASP A 233 -11.79 -13.95 -17.95
C ASP A 233 -11.90 -12.43 -17.98
N VAL A 234 -13.10 -11.91 -18.24
CA VAL A 234 -13.33 -10.47 -18.37
C VAL A 234 -13.19 -9.75 -17.02
N ILE A 235 -13.73 -10.33 -15.95
CA ILE A 235 -13.73 -9.72 -14.62
C ILE A 235 -12.38 -9.89 -13.92
N ASN A 236 -11.81 -11.12 -13.94
CA ASN A 236 -10.63 -11.44 -13.13
C ASN A 236 -9.35 -10.84 -13.70
N LEU A 237 -9.25 -10.65 -15.02
CA LEU A 237 -8.11 -10.02 -15.67
C LEU A 237 -8.14 -8.48 -15.56
N ASN A 238 -9.27 -7.89 -15.19
CA ASN A 238 -9.37 -6.44 -15.01
C ASN A 238 -8.88 -6.05 -13.62
N SER A 239 -7.70 -5.40 -13.58
CA SER A 239 -7.06 -4.94 -12.34
C SER A 239 -7.87 -3.86 -11.60
N ASP A 240 -8.64 -3.05 -12.34
CA ASP A 240 -9.34 -1.89 -11.79
C ASP A 240 -10.64 -2.27 -11.05
N LEU A 241 -11.12 -3.50 -11.27
CA LEU A 241 -12.30 -3.98 -10.56
C LEU A 241 -11.96 -4.41 -9.13
N LYS A 242 -12.84 -4.08 -8.19
CA LYS A 242 -12.74 -4.49 -6.77
C LYS A 242 -13.13 -5.94 -6.52
N ILE A 243 -13.77 -6.58 -7.49
CA ILE A 243 -14.35 -7.91 -7.39
C ILE A 243 -13.69 -8.90 -8.34
N LYS A 244 -13.87 -10.16 -8.04
CA LYS A 244 -13.61 -11.29 -8.92
C LYS A 244 -14.86 -12.15 -9.04
N THR A 245 -14.90 -12.99 -10.06
CA THR A 245 -15.95 -14.00 -10.24
C THR A 245 -15.35 -15.40 -10.30
N SER A 246 -16.17 -16.39 -9.99
CA SER A 246 -15.87 -17.81 -10.19
C SER A 246 -17.14 -18.50 -10.66
N VAL A 247 -17.09 -19.03 -11.87
CA VAL A 247 -18.15 -19.83 -12.49
C VAL A 247 -17.64 -21.25 -12.66
N ASP A 248 -18.28 -22.19 -11.99
CA ASP A 248 -18.01 -23.61 -12.22
C ASP A 248 -18.79 -24.07 -13.46
N TYR A 249 -18.10 -24.23 -14.58
CA TYR A 249 -18.71 -24.58 -15.85
C TYR A 249 -19.45 -25.92 -15.79
N ALA A 250 -18.95 -26.90 -15.03
CA ALA A 250 -19.63 -28.17 -14.81
C ALA A 250 -20.99 -27.99 -14.09
N MET A 251 -21.15 -26.99 -13.24
CA MET A 251 -22.42 -26.64 -12.61
C MET A 251 -23.40 -26.04 -13.62
N ILE A 252 -22.90 -25.20 -14.53
CA ILE A 252 -23.71 -24.65 -15.62
C ILE A 252 -24.24 -25.78 -16.54
N GLU A 253 -23.36 -26.72 -16.90
CA GLU A 253 -23.78 -27.90 -17.68
C GLU A 253 -24.84 -28.76 -16.97
N LYS A 254 -24.67 -29.02 -15.68
CA LYS A 254 -25.66 -29.72 -14.86
C LYS A 254 -26.98 -28.94 -14.77
N TYR A 255 -26.92 -27.62 -14.64
CA TYR A 255 -28.11 -26.77 -14.63
C TYR A 255 -28.87 -26.88 -15.96
N ILE A 256 -28.18 -26.74 -17.10
CA ILE A 256 -28.79 -26.90 -18.45
C ILE A 256 -29.36 -28.31 -18.65
N ALA A 257 -28.62 -29.35 -18.26
CA ALA A 257 -29.10 -30.73 -18.35
C ALA A 257 -30.37 -30.94 -17.50
N TYR A 258 -30.44 -30.35 -16.32
CA TYR A 258 -31.62 -30.40 -15.47
C TYR A 258 -32.81 -29.64 -16.08
N LEU A 259 -32.59 -28.43 -16.63
CA LEU A 259 -33.63 -27.69 -17.36
C LEU A 259 -34.21 -28.51 -18.48
N ASN A 260 -33.37 -29.13 -19.32
CA ASN A 260 -33.80 -29.98 -20.42
C ASN A 260 -34.53 -31.23 -19.94
N LYS A 261 -34.10 -31.81 -18.81
CA LYS A 261 -34.78 -33.00 -18.23
C LYS A 261 -36.18 -32.67 -17.74
N VAL A 262 -36.35 -31.56 -17.01
CA VAL A 262 -37.67 -31.24 -16.42
C VAL A 262 -38.59 -30.52 -17.40
N ALA A 263 -38.06 -29.81 -18.37
CA ALA A 263 -38.80 -29.09 -19.40
C ALA A 263 -39.14 -29.97 -20.63
N GLY A 264 -38.46 -31.11 -20.81
CA GLY A 264 -38.44 -31.91 -22.04
C GLY A 264 -39.79 -32.52 -22.50
N THR A 265 -40.84 -32.43 -21.68
CA THR A 265 -42.22 -32.82 -22.07
C THR A 265 -43.15 -31.62 -22.13
N GLY A 266 -42.74 -30.42 -21.76
CA GLY A 266 -43.61 -29.27 -21.58
C GLY A 266 -43.21 -27.99 -22.33
N THR A 267 -41.97 -27.80 -22.64
CA THR A 267 -41.48 -26.71 -23.48
C THR A 267 -41.02 -27.26 -24.84
N ASN A 268 -41.24 -26.51 -25.91
CA ASN A 268 -40.73 -26.88 -27.26
C ASN A 268 -39.31 -26.33 -27.49
N HIS A 269 -38.57 -26.04 -26.43
CA HIS A 269 -37.22 -25.45 -26.49
C HIS A 269 -36.21 -26.40 -25.85
N THR A 270 -35.04 -26.54 -26.49
CA THR A 270 -33.88 -27.23 -25.93
C THR A 270 -32.92 -26.17 -25.44
N PHE A 271 -32.71 -26.09 -24.12
CA PHE A 271 -31.80 -25.13 -23.48
C PHE A 271 -30.35 -25.43 -23.86
N THR A 272 -29.63 -24.40 -24.23
CA THR A 272 -28.20 -24.41 -24.57
C THR A 272 -27.46 -23.35 -23.77
N ILE A 273 -26.13 -23.41 -23.78
CA ILE A 273 -25.28 -22.42 -23.10
C ILE A 273 -25.35 -21.02 -23.76
N ASP A 274 -25.77 -20.96 -25.03
CA ASP A 274 -25.92 -19.70 -25.78
C ASP A 274 -27.26 -19.00 -25.50
N ASP A 275 -28.19 -19.67 -24.86
CA ASP A 275 -29.40 -19.05 -24.36
C ASP A 275 -29.10 -18.12 -23.20
N ASP A 276 -29.97 -17.14 -22.97
CA ASP A 276 -29.96 -16.36 -21.75
C ASP A 276 -30.70 -17.12 -20.64
N ILE A 277 -30.03 -18.17 -20.15
CA ILE A 277 -30.59 -19.11 -19.18
C ILE A 277 -30.92 -18.47 -17.83
N LEU A 278 -30.37 -17.26 -17.53
CA LEU A 278 -30.67 -16.52 -16.31
C LEU A 278 -31.97 -15.72 -16.42
N PHE A 279 -32.39 -15.34 -17.62
CA PHE A 279 -33.61 -14.53 -17.84
C PHE A 279 -34.70 -15.26 -18.63
N GLY A 280 -34.51 -16.57 -18.90
CA GLY A 280 -35.48 -17.37 -19.62
C GLY A 280 -35.69 -16.95 -21.07
N LEU A 281 -34.61 -16.47 -21.72
CA LEU A 281 -34.64 -16.03 -23.12
C LEU A 281 -33.82 -16.99 -23.98
N ASP A 282 -34.25 -17.19 -25.23
CA ASP A 282 -33.49 -17.96 -26.22
C ASP A 282 -32.26 -17.17 -26.72
N ALA A 283 -31.43 -17.81 -27.52
CA ALA A 283 -30.21 -17.20 -28.09
C ALA A 283 -30.51 -15.93 -28.93
N SER A 284 -31.74 -15.69 -29.36
CA SER A 284 -32.17 -14.49 -30.07
C SER A 284 -32.68 -13.38 -29.13
N GLY A 285 -32.83 -13.66 -27.84
CA GLY A 285 -33.40 -12.76 -26.83
C GLY A 285 -34.91 -12.77 -26.75
N LYS A 286 -35.58 -13.80 -27.28
CA LYS A 286 -37.02 -14.00 -27.17
C LYS A 286 -37.32 -14.86 -25.96
N ALA A 287 -38.40 -14.53 -25.24
CA ALA A 287 -38.85 -15.35 -24.11
C ALA A 287 -39.18 -16.78 -24.54
N ILE A 288 -38.64 -17.73 -23.78
CA ILE A 288 -38.91 -19.17 -24.00
C ILE A 288 -40.28 -19.47 -23.43
N ASP A 289 -41.12 -20.15 -24.24
CA ASP A 289 -42.48 -20.51 -23.85
C ASP A 289 -42.49 -21.40 -22.60
N LYS A 290 -43.45 -21.15 -21.71
CA LYS A 290 -43.64 -21.89 -20.43
C LYS A 290 -42.46 -21.78 -19.45
N VAL A 291 -41.54 -20.84 -19.62
CA VAL A 291 -40.53 -20.48 -18.62
C VAL A 291 -40.96 -19.23 -17.86
N THR A 292 -40.92 -19.29 -16.54
CA THR A 292 -41.26 -18.17 -15.65
C THR A 292 -40.12 -17.92 -14.68
N ILE A 293 -39.58 -16.72 -14.70
CA ILE A 293 -38.68 -16.24 -13.64
C ILE A 293 -39.56 -15.64 -12.54
N GLU A 294 -39.49 -16.21 -11.35
CA GLU A 294 -40.26 -15.75 -10.20
C GLU A 294 -39.66 -14.45 -9.69
N ALA A 295 -40.50 -13.50 -9.32
CA ALA A 295 -40.06 -12.24 -8.67
C ALA A 295 -39.41 -12.52 -7.32
N GLY A 296 -38.42 -11.71 -6.98
CA GLY A 296 -37.75 -11.73 -5.68
C GLY A 296 -38.75 -11.47 -4.55
N SER A 297 -38.57 -12.16 -3.42
CA SER A 297 -39.41 -12.04 -2.23
C SER A 297 -38.54 -12.17 -0.96
N THR A 298 -38.71 -11.25 -0.05
CA THR A 298 -38.06 -11.29 1.25
C THR A 298 -38.51 -12.45 2.12
N GLU A 299 -39.77 -12.89 1.97
CA GLU A 299 -40.34 -14.04 2.71
C GLU A 299 -39.65 -15.36 2.33
N ASN A 300 -39.28 -15.50 1.06
CA ASN A 300 -38.63 -16.69 0.53
C ASN A 300 -37.11 -16.54 0.38
N ASN A 301 -36.52 -15.39 0.79
CA ASN A 301 -35.12 -15.05 0.60
C ASN A 301 -34.68 -15.20 -0.88
N THR A 302 -35.55 -14.76 -1.82
CA THR A 302 -35.29 -14.77 -3.26
C THR A 302 -35.06 -13.36 -3.76
N PHE A 303 -34.29 -13.23 -4.85
CA PHE A 303 -33.84 -11.95 -5.40
C PHE A 303 -34.14 -11.82 -6.88
N ASP A 304 -34.45 -10.62 -7.33
CA ASP A 304 -34.39 -10.25 -8.73
C ASP A 304 -32.95 -10.00 -9.14
N LEU A 305 -32.40 -10.71 -10.12
CA LEU A 305 -31.02 -10.49 -10.59
C LEU A 305 -30.77 -9.05 -11.03
N ASN A 306 -31.77 -8.39 -11.60
CA ASN A 306 -31.74 -7.02 -12.09
C ASN A 306 -32.46 -6.02 -11.16
N GLY A 307 -32.72 -6.40 -9.93
CA GLY A 307 -33.34 -5.55 -8.91
C GLY A 307 -32.53 -4.27 -8.65
N LEU A 308 -33.23 -3.17 -8.34
CA LEU A 308 -32.59 -1.83 -8.16
C LEU A 308 -31.52 -1.83 -7.06
N THR A 309 -31.75 -2.54 -5.98
CA THR A 309 -30.81 -2.64 -4.83
C THR A 309 -29.71 -3.67 -5.04
N GLY A 310 -29.84 -4.52 -6.06
CA GLY A 310 -28.95 -5.65 -6.30
C GLY A 310 -29.02 -6.75 -5.22
N ILE A 311 -28.20 -7.76 -5.39
CA ILE A 311 -28.04 -8.91 -4.48
C ILE A 311 -26.89 -8.59 -3.52
N PRO A 312 -27.12 -8.56 -2.19
CA PRO A 312 -26.11 -8.13 -1.21
C PRO A 312 -24.99 -9.15 -1.06
N PHE A 313 -23.78 -8.65 -0.83
CA PHE A 313 -22.65 -9.45 -0.36
C PHE A 313 -22.76 -9.74 1.14
N GLY A 314 -22.10 -10.79 1.58
CA GLY A 314 -22.02 -11.17 2.99
C GLY A 314 -20.71 -11.88 3.34
N SER A 315 -20.61 -12.34 4.59
CA SER A 315 -19.48 -13.11 5.14
C SER A 315 -18.11 -12.45 5.12
N GLY A 316 -18.01 -11.15 4.75
CA GLY A 316 -16.79 -10.37 4.90
C GLY A 316 -16.46 -10.10 6.37
N SER A 317 -15.19 -10.31 6.77
CA SER A 317 -14.75 -10.16 8.16
C SER A 317 -13.35 -9.53 8.25
N ASN A 318 -13.16 -8.63 9.22
CA ASN A 318 -11.85 -8.06 9.55
C ASN A 318 -11.02 -8.99 10.46
N GLY A 319 -11.56 -10.17 10.84
CA GLY A 319 -10.89 -11.10 11.73
C GLY A 319 -10.53 -10.47 13.08
N LYS A 320 -9.36 -10.80 13.60
CA LYS A 320 -8.87 -10.32 14.90
C LYS A 320 -8.67 -8.81 15.02
N PHE A 321 -8.72 -8.05 13.91
CA PHE A 321 -8.71 -6.58 14.01
C PHE A 321 -9.99 -6.02 14.64
N ASP A 322 -11.07 -6.78 14.64
CA ASP A 322 -12.33 -6.43 15.31
C ASP A 322 -12.49 -7.19 16.64
N SER A 323 -11.45 -7.88 17.16
CA SER A 323 -11.50 -8.54 18.48
C SER A 323 -11.85 -7.55 19.57
N THR A 324 -12.72 -7.97 20.48
CA THR A 324 -13.09 -7.21 21.69
C THR A 324 -11.98 -7.23 22.74
N ASP A 325 -11.06 -8.20 22.66
CA ASP A 325 -9.84 -8.23 23.47
C ASP A 325 -8.78 -7.28 22.88
N PRO A 326 -8.43 -6.16 23.55
CA PRO A 326 -7.43 -5.22 23.07
C PRO A 326 -6.05 -5.85 22.86
N THR A 327 -5.71 -6.85 23.69
CA THR A 327 -4.40 -7.53 23.60
C THR A 327 -4.31 -8.39 22.35
N GLU A 328 -5.35 -9.16 22.06
CA GLU A 328 -5.43 -9.98 20.85
C GLU A 328 -5.44 -9.10 19.60
N ARG A 329 -6.23 -8.03 19.62
CA ARG A 329 -6.28 -7.06 18.51
C ARG A 329 -4.91 -6.42 18.26
N SER A 330 -4.24 -5.93 19.31
CA SER A 330 -2.92 -5.31 19.20
C SER A 330 -1.88 -6.30 18.64
N LYS A 331 -1.86 -7.54 19.12
CA LYS A 331 -0.97 -8.59 18.60
C LYS A 331 -1.22 -8.87 17.12
N ALA A 332 -2.48 -8.96 16.70
CA ALA A 332 -2.82 -9.20 15.31
C ALA A 332 -2.38 -8.05 14.39
N ILE A 333 -2.58 -6.80 14.82
CA ILE A 333 -2.14 -5.61 14.10
C ILE A 333 -0.61 -5.56 14.01
N ASN A 334 0.11 -5.77 15.12
CA ASN A 334 1.58 -5.76 15.13
C ASN A 334 2.15 -6.86 14.24
N GLN A 335 1.56 -8.07 14.26
CA GLN A 335 2.00 -9.17 13.39
C GLN A 335 1.80 -8.83 11.90
N ALA A 336 0.67 -8.21 11.55
CA ALA A 336 0.41 -7.79 10.18
C ALA A 336 1.41 -6.72 9.69
N TYR A 337 1.85 -5.78 10.55
CA TYR A 337 2.93 -4.85 10.23
C TYR A 337 4.26 -5.56 10.03
N ILE A 338 4.64 -6.48 10.93
CA ILE A 338 5.87 -7.25 10.83
C ILE A 338 5.89 -8.07 9.52
N ASP A 339 4.80 -8.73 9.18
CA ASP A 339 4.66 -9.49 7.94
C ASP A 339 4.75 -8.59 6.70
N ALA A 340 4.23 -7.39 6.77
CA ALA A 340 4.32 -6.40 5.70
C ALA A 340 5.76 -5.88 5.52
N PHE A 341 6.42 -5.40 6.58
CA PHE A 341 7.78 -4.87 6.50
C PHE A 341 8.82 -5.95 6.22
N SER A 342 8.60 -7.17 6.68
CA SER A 342 9.44 -8.32 6.32
C SER A 342 9.31 -8.75 4.86
N GLY A 343 8.29 -8.26 4.13
CA GLY A 343 7.98 -8.63 2.75
C GLY A 343 7.27 -9.98 2.60
N LYS A 344 6.76 -10.55 3.68
CA LYS A 344 5.92 -11.77 3.65
C LYS A 344 4.59 -11.47 2.96
N THR A 345 3.95 -10.35 3.29
CA THR A 345 2.69 -9.91 2.65
C THR A 345 2.91 -9.51 1.19
N ASN A 346 3.93 -8.72 0.90
CA ASN A 346 4.28 -8.31 -0.45
C ASN A 346 5.79 -8.09 -0.59
N LYS A 347 6.45 -8.93 -1.38
CA LYS A 347 7.89 -8.83 -1.65
C LYS A 347 8.30 -7.51 -2.31
N GLY A 348 7.34 -6.80 -2.93
CA GLY A 348 7.55 -5.50 -3.58
C GLY A 348 8.11 -4.43 -2.64
N VAL A 349 7.84 -4.49 -1.33
CA VAL A 349 8.38 -3.53 -0.34
C VAL A 349 9.91 -3.47 -0.36
N ARG A 350 10.58 -4.57 -0.74
CA ARG A 350 12.03 -4.67 -0.86
C ARG A 350 12.56 -4.26 -2.24
N SER A 351 11.68 -4.07 -3.22
CA SER A 351 12.10 -3.78 -4.60
C SER A 351 12.40 -2.29 -4.79
N LYS A 352 13.67 -1.93 -4.83
CA LYS A 352 14.15 -0.55 -5.04
C LYS A 352 13.72 0.01 -6.40
N ASN A 353 13.70 -0.83 -7.43
CA ASN A 353 13.40 -0.40 -8.81
C ASN A 353 11.90 -0.20 -9.05
N ARG A 354 11.09 -1.13 -8.55
CA ARG A 354 9.63 -1.07 -8.74
C ARG A 354 9.01 0.03 -7.88
N TYR A 355 9.54 0.20 -6.67
CA TYR A 355 9.07 1.21 -5.72
C TYR A 355 10.29 1.97 -5.17
N PRO A 356 10.70 3.08 -5.79
CA PRO A 356 11.81 3.91 -5.34
C PRO A 356 11.40 4.75 -4.12
N ILE A 357 11.38 4.10 -2.96
CA ILE A 357 11.01 4.69 -1.67
C ILE A 357 12.19 5.52 -1.18
N GLN A 358 11.91 6.74 -0.72
CA GLN A 358 12.90 7.64 -0.12
C GLN A 358 12.78 7.68 1.40
N PHE A 359 11.56 7.53 1.93
CA PHE A 359 11.28 7.66 3.35
C PHE A 359 10.42 6.54 3.88
N LEU A 360 10.74 6.12 5.11
CA LEU A 360 9.95 5.24 5.96
C LEU A 360 9.70 5.98 7.27
N PHE A 361 8.45 6.09 7.68
CA PHE A 361 8.07 6.77 8.92
C PHE A 361 7.41 5.79 9.88
N ASP A 362 7.83 5.84 11.12
CA ASP A 362 7.14 5.25 12.26
C ASP A 362 5.77 5.94 12.44
N ALA A 363 4.83 5.23 12.97
CA ALA A 363 3.48 5.75 13.23
C ALA A 363 3.02 5.41 14.66
N ASN A 364 3.89 5.66 15.62
CA ASN A 364 3.72 5.27 17.02
C ASN A 364 3.58 3.74 17.18
N PHE A 365 4.43 3.01 16.46
CA PHE A 365 4.43 1.56 16.47
C PHE A 365 4.98 0.98 17.80
N ASP A 366 4.61 -0.25 18.08
CA ASP A 366 5.28 -1.08 19.09
C ASP A 366 6.76 -1.32 18.71
N MET A 367 7.64 -1.52 19.69
CA MET A 367 9.07 -1.69 19.44
C MET A 367 9.40 -2.85 18.49
N THR A 368 8.63 -3.93 18.53
CA THR A 368 8.78 -5.07 17.62
C THR A 368 8.51 -4.69 16.17
N VAL A 369 7.54 -3.82 15.93
CA VAL A 369 7.21 -3.29 14.62
C VAL A 369 8.26 -2.26 14.16
N LYS A 370 8.73 -1.38 15.07
CA LYS A 370 9.85 -0.45 14.79
C LYS A 370 11.10 -1.21 14.35
N THR A 371 11.42 -2.32 15.01
CA THR A 371 12.55 -3.18 14.62
C THR A 371 12.38 -3.70 13.19
N ALA A 372 11.20 -4.19 12.84
CA ALA A 372 10.92 -4.67 11.48
C ALA A 372 11.00 -3.54 10.42
N LEU A 373 10.58 -2.33 10.78
CA LEU A 373 10.69 -1.13 9.92
C LEU A 373 12.16 -0.76 9.68
N VAL A 374 12.99 -0.73 10.73
CA VAL A 374 14.44 -0.47 10.66
C VAL A 374 15.15 -1.56 9.85
N GLU A 375 14.78 -2.83 10.03
CA GLU A 375 15.31 -3.92 9.22
C GLU A 375 14.98 -3.76 7.73
N LEU A 376 13.77 -3.30 7.40
CA LEU A 376 13.40 -3.01 6.01
C LEU A 376 14.29 -1.91 5.44
N ALA A 377 14.48 -0.78 6.18
CA ALA A 377 15.35 0.31 5.78
C ALA A 377 16.79 -0.17 5.54
N THR A 378 17.32 -0.98 6.45
CA THR A 378 18.67 -1.55 6.37
C THR A 378 18.84 -2.48 5.17
N LYS A 379 17.88 -3.38 4.96
CA LYS A 379 17.88 -4.32 3.82
C LYS A 379 17.73 -3.59 2.48
N ARG A 380 16.96 -2.52 2.43
CA ARG A 380 16.86 -1.66 1.25
C ARG A 380 18.14 -0.85 1.04
N GLY A 381 18.60 -0.14 2.07
CA GLY A 381 19.78 0.71 2.03
C GLY A 381 19.69 1.86 1.01
N ASP A 382 18.47 2.27 0.62
CA ASP A 382 18.20 3.36 -0.33
C ASP A 382 17.20 4.39 0.20
N CYS A 383 16.79 4.30 1.45
CA CYS A 383 15.79 5.18 2.07
C CYS A 383 16.18 5.57 3.50
N GLU A 384 15.72 6.74 3.92
CA GLU A 384 15.79 7.20 5.30
C GLU A 384 14.63 6.62 6.12
N CYS A 385 14.86 6.32 7.40
CA CYS A 385 13.88 5.78 8.33
C CYS A 385 13.81 6.64 9.58
N TYR A 386 12.64 7.16 9.90
CA TYR A 386 12.37 7.96 11.09
C TYR A 386 11.58 7.14 12.09
N ILE A 387 12.18 6.87 13.25
CA ILE A 387 11.51 6.22 14.38
C ILE A 387 11.35 7.21 15.51
N ASP A 388 10.26 7.13 16.24
CA ASP A 388 9.97 8.02 17.37
C ASP A 388 9.97 7.29 18.72
N ALA A 389 10.16 8.04 19.79
CA ALA A 389 10.08 7.50 21.14
C ALA A 389 8.64 7.10 21.55
N GLY A 390 7.65 7.52 20.78
CA GLY A 390 6.24 7.37 21.15
C GLY A 390 5.72 8.55 21.96
N ILE A 391 4.65 8.31 22.72
CA ILE A 391 4.00 9.34 23.53
C ILE A 391 4.56 9.30 24.96
N HIS A 392 5.40 10.26 25.30
CA HIS A 392 5.99 10.47 26.61
C HIS A 392 5.74 11.90 27.10
N TYR A 393 5.60 12.08 28.41
CA TYR A 393 5.30 13.37 29.04
C TYR A 393 6.48 13.96 29.82
N ASP A 394 7.61 13.28 29.82
CA ASP A 394 8.85 13.69 30.46
C ASP A 394 10.08 13.20 29.67
N VAL A 395 11.19 13.92 29.82
CA VAL A 395 12.44 13.62 29.11
C VAL A 395 13.10 12.35 29.62
N ASP A 396 12.99 12.03 30.91
CA ASP A 396 13.62 10.85 31.50
C ASP A 396 13.02 9.56 30.94
N SER A 397 11.71 9.53 30.69
CA SER A 397 11.05 8.41 30.01
C SER A 397 11.52 8.22 28.59
N VAL A 398 11.78 9.30 27.85
CA VAL A 398 12.36 9.24 26.50
C VAL A 398 13.79 8.72 26.53
N ILE A 399 14.60 9.19 27.49
CA ILE A 399 15.97 8.71 27.67
C ILE A 399 15.95 7.21 28.01
N ALA A 400 15.07 6.77 28.91
CA ALA A 400 14.92 5.36 29.25
C ALA A 400 14.52 4.48 28.03
N TRP A 401 13.64 5.01 27.16
CA TRP A 401 13.34 4.35 25.89
C TRP A 401 14.58 4.22 25.00
N ASN A 402 15.33 5.32 24.83
CA ASN A 402 16.53 5.31 23.99
C ASN A 402 17.62 4.38 24.55
N ASP A 403 17.77 4.31 25.87
CA ASP A 403 18.79 3.50 26.54
C ASP A 403 18.38 2.01 26.64
N SER A 404 17.20 1.66 26.16
CA SER A 404 16.78 0.25 26.05
C SER A 404 17.66 -0.53 25.06
N GLU A 405 17.89 -1.82 25.32
CA GLU A 405 18.75 -2.69 24.52
C GLU A 405 18.33 -2.69 23.03
N ALA A 406 17.02 -2.75 22.77
CA ALA A 406 16.49 -2.79 21.41
C ALA A 406 16.77 -1.51 20.61
N VAL A 407 16.74 -0.33 21.25
CA VAL A 407 17.02 0.95 20.59
C VAL A 407 18.52 1.19 20.48
N GLN A 408 19.30 0.78 21.48
CA GLN A 408 20.77 0.86 21.42
C GLN A 408 21.40 -0.06 20.37
N ALA A 409 20.74 -1.14 20.02
CA ALA A 409 21.16 -2.01 18.93
C ALA A 409 21.04 -1.36 17.53
N ILE A 410 20.31 -0.23 17.42
CA ILE A 410 20.14 0.49 16.16
C ILE A 410 21.37 1.38 15.92
N ASN A 411 22.26 0.92 15.05
CA ASN A 411 23.45 1.65 14.60
C ASN A 411 23.44 1.75 13.08
N ASN A 412 22.79 2.81 12.54
CA ASN A 412 22.60 2.98 11.10
C ASN A 412 22.49 4.46 10.75
N PHE A 413 23.31 4.92 9.81
CA PHE A 413 23.29 6.32 9.35
C PHE A 413 21.98 6.72 8.64
N ALA A 414 21.23 5.76 8.11
CA ALA A 414 19.95 6.03 7.45
C ALA A 414 18.74 5.99 8.40
N VAL A 415 18.96 5.81 9.72
CA VAL A 415 17.91 5.78 10.74
C VAL A 415 18.03 6.99 11.64
N HIS A 416 16.93 7.67 11.93
CA HIS A 416 16.83 8.86 12.76
C HIS A 416 15.90 8.58 13.93
N LYS A 417 16.36 8.89 15.15
CA LYS A 417 15.59 8.75 16.39
C LYS A 417 15.01 10.11 16.77
N GLU A 418 13.70 10.16 16.89
CA GLU A 418 12.96 11.38 17.14
C GLU A 418 12.23 11.33 18.48
N MET A 419 12.09 12.47 19.13
CA MET A 419 11.29 12.60 20.34
C MET A 419 10.43 13.85 20.25
N ALA A 420 9.18 13.69 20.28
CA ALA A 420 8.13 14.65 20.57
C ALA A 420 6.79 14.04 20.17
N HIS A 421 5.74 14.49 20.79
CA HIS A 421 4.38 14.24 20.33
C HIS A 421 3.54 15.50 20.50
N TYR A 422 2.41 15.55 19.82
CA TYR A 422 1.49 16.68 19.86
C TYR A 422 0.06 16.23 19.55
N SER A 423 -0.90 17.12 19.68
CA SER A 423 -2.29 16.82 19.31
C SER A 423 -2.70 17.61 18.08
N ILE A 424 -3.43 16.95 17.20
CA ILE A 424 -4.12 17.59 16.08
C ILE A 424 -5.64 17.49 16.26
N MET A 425 -6.36 18.37 15.57
CA MET A 425 -7.79 18.17 15.39
C MET A 425 -8.00 17.16 14.28
N ASP A 426 -8.62 16.04 14.59
CA ASP A 426 -9.00 15.04 13.60
C ASP A 426 -9.98 15.66 12.59
N PRO A 427 -9.64 15.72 11.30
CA PRO A 427 -10.50 16.36 10.29
C PRO A 427 -11.81 15.60 10.03
N PHE A 428 -11.91 14.35 10.48
CA PHE A 428 -13.08 13.50 10.24
C PHE A 428 -14.05 13.47 11.42
N THR A 429 -13.55 13.59 12.64
CA THR A 429 -14.38 13.51 13.86
C THR A 429 -14.45 14.83 14.64
N GLY A 430 -13.57 15.78 14.35
CA GLY A 430 -13.45 17.04 15.09
C GLY A 430 -12.90 16.87 16.52
N ARG A 431 -12.34 15.72 16.86
CA ARG A 431 -11.76 15.45 18.18
C ARG A 431 -10.26 15.72 18.18
N LYS A 432 -9.70 16.09 19.33
CA LYS A 432 -8.26 16.11 19.53
C LYS A 432 -7.72 14.69 19.60
N ILE A 433 -6.72 14.39 18.77
CA ILE A 433 -6.02 13.10 18.76
C ILE A 433 -4.52 13.32 18.90
N PRO A 434 -3.81 12.49 19.68
CA PRO A 434 -2.36 12.59 19.82
C PRO A 434 -1.64 12.02 18.60
N MET A 435 -0.58 12.67 18.17
CA MET A 435 0.29 12.25 17.08
C MET A 435 1.75 12.35 17.50
N THR A 436 2.58 11.39 17.13
CA THR A 436 4.02 11.51 17.27
C THR A 436 4.60 12.44 16.20
N ILE A 437 5.80 12.92 16.41
CA ILE A 437 6.44 13.93 15.54
C ILE A 437 6.64 13.44 14.11
N THR A 438 6.74 12.14 13.90
CA THR A 438 6.86 11.51 12.57
C THR A 438 5.68 11.83 11.65
N TYR A 439 4.47 12.04 12.20
CA TYR A 439 3.34 12.54 11.41
C TYR A 439 3.62 13.94 10.84
N PHE A 440 4.23 14.83 11.63
CA PHE A 440 4.61 16.14 11.15
C PHE A 440 5.66 16.04 10.04
N TYR A 441 6.64 15.13 10.15
CA TYR A 441 7.61 14.92 9.06
C TYR A 441 6.95 14.42 7.79
N SER A 442 6.03 13.48 7.91
CA SER A 442 5.24 13.01 6.77
C SER A 442 4.52 14.15 6.04
N TYR A 443 3.98 15.11 6.78
CA TYR A 443 3.31 16.30 6.25
C TYR A 443 4.28 17.36 5.72
N ALA A 444 5.35 17.68 6.46
CA ALA A 444 6.19 18.84 6.19
C ALA A 444 7.33 18.58 5.19
N MET A 445 7.83 17.34 5.14
CA MET A 445 8.96 16.97 4.28
C MET A 445 8.71 17.21 2.79
N PRO A 446 7.51 16.91 2.22
CA PRO A 446 7.21 17.26 0.83
C PRO A 446 7.38 18.74 0.52
N GLY A 447 6.82 19.60 1.37
CA GLY A 447 6.96 21.06 1.22
C GLY A 447 8.40 21.52 1.41
N HIS A 448 9.12 20.95 2.39
CA HIS A 448 10.54 21.28 2.62
C HIS A 448 11.39 20.97 1.39
N LEU A 449 11.32 19.77 0.85
CA LEU A 449 12.11 19.33 -0.31
C LEU A 449 11.66 20.00 -1.62
N SER A 450 10.40 20.38 -1.73
CA SER A 450 9.88 21.14 -2.88
C SER A 450 10.40 22.57 -2.91
N ASN A 451 10.56 23.21 -1.75
CA ASN A 451 10.96 24.61 -1.63
C ASN A 451 12.46 24.80 -1.41
N ASN A 452 13.17 23.75 -1.05
CA ASN A 452 14.59 23.80 -0.71
C ASN A 452 15.38 22.74 -1.46
N ASN A 453 16.70 22.90 -1.46
CA ASN A 453 17.59 21.88 -2.01
C ASN A 453 17.66 20.64 -1.11
N LEU A 454 17.98 19.50 -1.70
CA LEU A 454 18.09 18.23 -1.02
C LEU A 454 19.06 18.24 0.17
N ASN A 455 20.12 19.05 0.07
CA ASN A 455 21.15 19.22 1.11
C ASN A 455 20.78 20.24 2.20
N ILE A 456 19.61 20.87 2.14
CA ILE A 456 19.20 21.80 3.19
C ILE A 456 18.69 20.99 4.38
N PRO A 457 19.27 21.22 5.57
CA PRO A 457 18.88 20.51 6.78
C PRO A 457 17.45 20.88 7.22
N PHE A 458 16.68 19.89 7.64
CA PHE A 458 15.34 20.09 8.23
C PHE A 458 15.50 20.30 9.75
N VAL A 459 16.14 21.41 10.14
CA VAL A 459 16.47 21.77 11.52
C VAL A 459 16.55 23.28 11.68
N GLY A 460 16.39 23.77 12.90
CA GLY A 460 16.49 25.17 13.26
C GLY A 460 15.29 26.02 12.82
N GLU A 461 15.27 27.27 13.25
CA GLU A 461 14.14 28.18 13.09
C GLU A 461 13.74 28.42 11.64
N ARG A 462 14.71 28.44 10.74
CA ARG A 462 14.47 28.73 9.32
C ARG A 462 13.73 27.62 8.57
N TYR A 463 13.97 26.34 8.92
CA TYR A 463 13.55 25.22 8.09
C TYR A 463 12.63 24.20 8.77
N SER A 464 12.60 24.20 10.13
CA SER A 464 11.81 23.22 10.89
C SER A 464 10.78 23.85 11.84
N LYS A 465 10.48 25.14 11.64
CA LYS A 465 9.59 25.89 12.52
C LYS A 465 8.17 25.36 12.48
N LEU A 466 7.67 24.97 13.64
CA LEU A 466 6.30 24.59 13.89
C LEU A 466 5.52 25.78 14.45
N THR A 467 4.61 26.34 13.66
CA THR A 467 3.75 27.43 14.09
C THR A 467 2.31 27.17 13.68
N GLY A 468 1.35 27.50 14.54
CA GLY A 468 -0.05 27.54 14.19
C GLY A 468 -0.81 26.22 14.13
N HIS A 469 -0.18 25.12 13.74
CA HIS A 469 -0.80 23.79 13.70
C HIS A 469 -0.76 23.06 15.05
N ILE A 470 0.17 23.44 15.93
CA ILE A 470 0.39 22.81 17.23
C ILE A 470 0.19 23.86 18.33
N LYS A 471 -1.06 24.12 18.67
CA LYS A 471 -1.39 24.96 19.81
C LYS A 471 -1.32 24.14 21.10
N ASN A 472 -0.30 24.43 21.96
CA ASN A 472 -0.15 23.93 23.34
C ASN A 472 -0.13 22.41 23.52
N SER A 473 0.61 21.68 22.69
CA SER A 473 0.51 20.22 22.74
C SER A 473 1.79 19.46 22.36
N LEU A 474 2.94 20.13 22.30
CA LEU A 474 4.20 19.44 22.06
C LEU A 474 4.78 18.92 23.38
N TYR A 475 5.09 17.62 23.45
CA TYR A 475 5.69 16.92 24.58
C TYR A 475 6.75 15.92 24.08
N PRO A 476 7.85 15.70 24.81
CA PRO A 476 8.33 16.54 25.90
C PRO A 476 8.74 17.93 25.37
N LEU A 477 8.41 18.93 26.13
CA LEU A 477 8.76 20.32 25.83
C LEU A 477 10.11 20.64 26.47
N ILE A 478 11.04 21.14 25.66
CA ILE A 478 12.37 21.58 26.10
C ILE A 478 12.47 23.08 25.75
N ASP A 479 12.79 23.89 26.73
CA ASP A 479 13.05 25.30 26.51
C ASP A 479 14.45 25.51 25.89
N CYS A 480 14.61 26.58 25.14
CA CYS A 480 15.88 26.90 24.48
C CYS A 480 17.04 27.16 25.48
N ASP A 481 16.76 27.41 26.74
CA ASP A 481 17.73 27.66 27.80
C ASP A 481 18.13 26.38 28.58
N GLU A 482 17.52 25.22 28.30
CA GLU A 482 17.81 23.95 28.98
C GLU A 482 18.99 23.21 28.35
N GLU A 483 20.18 23.84 28.39
CA GLU A 483 21.38 23.29 27.73
C GLU A 483 21.80 21.93 28.25
N ASP A 484 21.64 21.65 29.55
CA ASP A 484 21.99 20.37 30.17
C ASP A 484 21.12 19.21 29.63
N VAL A 485 19.86 19.51 29.34
CA VAL A 485 18.92 18.52 28.77
C VAL A 485 19.26 18.27 27.30
N LYS A 486 19.50 19.34 26.56
CA LYS A 486 19.88 19.26 25.14
C LYS A 486 21.16 18.47 24.92
N GLU A 487 22.20 18.68 25.76
CA GLU A 487 23.44 17.92 25.68
C GLU A 487 23.22 16.42 25.95
N LYS A 488 22.44 16.06 26.97
CA LYS A 488 22.08 14.64 27.25
C LYS A 488 21.38 13.96 26.07
N LEU A 489 20.52 14.68 25.35
CA LEU A 489 19.82 14.15 24.19
C LEU A 489 20.75 14.07 22.98
N TYR A 490 21.61 15.08 22.79
CA TYR A 490 22.59 15.13 21.73
C TYR A 490 23.59 13.96 21.80
N GLU A 491 24.13 13.68 23.00
CA GLU A 491 25.06 12.56 23.25
C GLU A 491 24.42 11.18 22.91
N ARG A 492 23.09 11.09 22.93
CA ARG A 492 22.32 9.87 22.64
C ARG A 492 21.82 9.77 21.21
N ASN A 493 22.21 10.70 20.35
CA ASN A 493 21.71 10.81 18.98
C ASN A 493 20.16 10.88 18.92
N LEU A 494 19.54 11.57 19.90
CA LEU A 494 18.11 11.84 19.92
C LEU A 494 17.83 13.23 19.35
N ASN A 495 17.01 13.28 18.33
CA ASN A 495 16.56 14.55 17.76
C ASN A 495 15.36 15.06 18.56
N TYR A 496 15.47 16.30 19.01
CA TYR A 496 14.48 16.92 19.89
C TYR A 496 13.88 18.19 19.28
N TYR A 497 12.78 18.64 19.85
CA TYR A 497 12.17 19.94 19.60
C TYR A 497 12.29 20.82 20.83
N GLU A 498 12.63 22.09 20.61
CA GLU A 498 12.73 23.10 21.66
C GLU A 498 11.76 24.26 21.41
N ALA A 499 11.30 24.89 22.49
CA ALA A 499 10.52 26.11 22.44
C ALA A 499 11.47 27.32 22.34
N ILE A 500 11.35 28.10 21.27
CA ILE A 500 12.11 29.35 21.10
C ILE A 500 11.28 30.60 21.43
N ALA A 501 9.95 30.46 21.46
CA ALA A 501 9.00 31.47 21.88
C ALA A 501 7.66 30.80 22.22
N GLU A 502 6.74 31.53 22.81
CA GLU A 502 5.38 31.03 23.05
C GLU A 502 4.73 30.50 21.76
N ASN A 503 4.33 29.24 21.77
CA ASN A 503 3.76 28.55 20.61
C ASN A 503 4.66 28.48 19.35
N THR A 504 5.98 28.60 19.53
CA THR A 504 6.96 28.47 18.45
C THR A 504 7.99 27.43 18.82
N PHE A 505 8.04 26.34 18.07
CA PHE A 505 8.90 25.21 18.31
C PHE A 505 9.77 24.95 17.08
N VAL A 506 11.00 24.50 17.31
CA VAL A 506 11.94 24.15 16.24
C VAL A 506 12.63 22.83 16.57
N ARG A 507 13.03 22.12 15.55
CA ARG A 507 13.89 20.94 15.70
C ARG A 507 15.31 21.40 15.99
N GLY A 508 15.85 20.98 17.12
CA GLY A 508 17.17 21.41 17.59
C GLY A 508 18.34 20.67 16.96
N THR A 509 18.13 19.40 16.55
CA THR A 509 19.16 18.52 15.96
C THR A 509 18.64 17.71 14.79
N GLN A 510 19.56 17.11 14.01
CA GLN A 510 19.27 16.24 12.85
C GLN A 510 20.26 15.07 12.80
N GLN A 511 20.45 14.41 13.93
CA GLN A 511 21.41 13.33 14.06
C GLN A 511 20.87 12.01 13.51
N THR A 512 21.78 11.20 12.99
CA THR A 512 21.51 9.80 12.65
C THR A 512 21.75 8.89 13.84
N SER A 513 21.28 7.64 13.79
CA SER A 513 21.53 6.65 14.83
C SER A 513 22.93 6.03 14.77
N GLN A 514 23.83 6.57 13.95
CA GLN A 514 25.19 6.07 13.80
C GLN A 514 26.02 6.36 15.07
N ASN A 515 26.72 5.34 15.59
CA ASN A 515 27.53 5.48 16.79
C ASN A 515 28.89 6.16 16.53
N VAL A 516 29.37 6.12 15.28
CA VAL A 516 30.63 6.76 14.88
C VAL A 516 30.34 8.16 14.35
N ILE A 517 31.03 9.16 14.90
CA ILE A 517 30.89 10.55 14.46
C ILE A 517 31.57 10.72 13.09
N SER A 518 30.78 11.08 12.09
CA SER A 518 31.24 11.33 10.72
C SER A 518 30.30 12.33 10.03
N ASP A 519 30.55 12.65 8.75
CA ASP A 519 29.61 13.45 7.95
C ASP A 519 28.24 12.76 7.79
N LEU A 520 28.18 11.45 7.92
CA LEU A 520 26.93 10.65 7.90
C LEU A 520 26.18 10.66 9.25
N SER A 521 26.73 11.32 10.27
CA SER A 521 25.98 11.64 11.49
C SER A 521 24.94 12.74 11.27
N GLU A 522 24.92 13.35 10.07
CA GLU A 522 24.02 14.44 9.71
C GLU A 522 23.00 13.98 8.64
N GLU A 523 21.73 14.07 8.95
CA GLU A 523 20.61 13.62 8.11
C GLU A 523 20.66 14.15 6.67
N HIS A 524 20.90 15.46 6.48
CA HIS A 524 20.91 16.09 5.16
C HIS A 524 22.02 15.54 4.24
N ASN A 525 23.17 15.13 4.80
CA ASN A 525 24.25 14.49 4.05
C ASN A 525 23.84 13.07 3.62
N VAL A 526 23.20 12.33 4.51
CA VAL A 526 22.66 11.00 4.21
C VAL A 526 21.65 11.07 3.07
N ARG A 527 20.77 12.05 3.09
CA ARG A 527 19.75 12.26 2.06
C ARG A 527 20.38 12.46 0.67
N VAL A 528 21.41 13.30 0.58
CA VAL A 528 22.17 13.50 -0.66
C VAL A 528 22.87 12.22 -1.10
N LEU A 529 23.55 11.54 -0.16
CA LEU A 529 24.25 10.29 -0.46
C LEU A 529 23.31 9.21 -1.00
N LEU A 530 22.16 9.00 -0.36
CA LEU A 530 21.18 8.00 -0.80
C LEU A 530 20.58 8.34 -2.17
N ALA A 531 20.42 9.63 -2.48
CA ALA A 531 19.97 10.05 -3.80
C ALA A 531 21.02 9.74 -4.90
N MET A 532 22.30 10.07 -4.66
CA MET A 532 23.39 9.70 -5.56
C MET A 532 23.53 8.18 -5.73
N LYS A 533 23.46 7.46 -4.63
CA LYS A 533 23.52 5.99 -4.59
C LYS A 533 22.46 5.35 -5.49
N ARG A 534 21.20 5.80 -5.42
CA ARG A 534 20.11 5.29 -6.27
C ARG A 534 20.39 5.49 -7.76
N GLU A 535 20.92 6.63 -8.14
CA GLU A 535 21.30 6.90 -9.53
C GLU A 535 22.41 5.97 -10.02
N LEU A 536 23.46 5.82 -9.20
CA LEU A 536 24.61 4.96 -9.55
C LEU A 536 24.23 3.48 -9.58
N GLU A 537 23.47 2.98 -8.59
CA GLU A 537 22.98 1.60 -8.60
C GLU A 537 22.15 1.27 -9.84
N THR A 538 21.31 2.22 -10.26
CA THR A 538 20.50 2.06 -11.48
C THR A 538 21.37 2.03 -12.72
N MET A 539 22.36 2.88 -12.79
CA MET A 539 23.28 2.96 -13.92
C MET A 539 24.20 1.73 -13.99
N THR A 540 24.83 1.36 -12.87
CA THR A 540 25.70 0.17 -12.80
C THR A 540 24.94 -1.09 -13.19
N ARG A 541 23.67 -1.20 -12.80
CA ARG A 541 22.83 -2.34 -13.22
C ARG A 541 22.54 -2.32 -14.72
N SER A 542 22.35 -1.16 -15.34
CA SER A 542 22.14 -1.08 -16.81
C SER A 542 23.38 -1.47 -17.61
N ASN A 543 24.56 -1.35 -16.99
CA ASN A 543 25.84 -1.69 -17.61
C ASN A 543 26.24 -3.17 -17.37
N CYS A 544 25.48 -3.94 -16.57
CA CYS A 544 25.72 -5.39 -16.43
C CYS A 544 25.52 -6.08 -17.78
N TYR A 545 26.48 -6.93 -18.14
CA TYR A 545 26.61 -7.62 -19.43
C TYR A 545 27.10 -6.73 -20.60
N ASP A 546 27.40 -5.46 -20.38
CA ASP A 546 28.15 -4.66 -21.35
C ASP A 546 29.65 -4.94 -21.24
N PHE A 547 30.40 -4.52 -22.27
CA PHE A 547 31.85 -4.62 -22.23
C PHE A 547 32.43 -3.71 -21.13
N ALA A 548 33.52 -4.16 -20.50
CA ALA A 548 34.17 -3.45 -19.40
C ALA A 548 35.66 -3.17 -19.70
N GLU A 549 36.02 -3.00 -20.97
CA GLU A 549 37.34 -2.57 -21.39
C GLU A 549 37.69 -1.16 -20.86
N PRO A 550 38.95 -0.76 -20.77
CA PRO A 550 39.34 0.56 -20.24
C PRO A 550 38.61 1.75 -20.88
N ASP A 551 38.35 1.69 -22.17
CA ASP A 551 37.60 2.76 -22.87
C ASP A 551 36.10 2.76 -22.49
N ASP A 552 35.50 1.58 -22.28
CA ASP A 552 34.11 1.45 -21.82
C ASP A 552 33.97 1.99 -20.43
N ARG A 553 34.87 1.63 -19.48
CA ARG A 553 34.88 2.17 -18.10
C ARG A 553 34.98 3.71 -18.10
N LYS A 554 35.76 4.29 -19.01
CA LYS A 554 35.82 5.75 -19.14
C LYS A 554 34.49 6.34 -19.60
N LEU A 555 33.81 5.71 -20.56
CA LEU A 555 32.47 6.13 -20.99
C LEU A 555 31.44 6.02 -19.86
N TYR A 556 31.52 4.97 -19.06
CA TYR A 556 30.65 4.82 -17.87
C TYR A 556 30.92 5.90 -16.83
N THR A 557 32.18 6.23 -16.57
CA THR A 557 32.58 7.33 -15.67
C THR A 557 32.01 8.67 -16.16
N GLU A 558 32.16 8.99 -17.43
CA GLU A 558 31.62 10.23 -18.04
C GLU A 558 30.09 10.26 -17.99
N ALA A 559 29.41 9.12 -18.20
CA ALA A 559 27.96 9.03 -18.14
C ALA A 559 27.45 9.20 -16.70
N ALA A 560 28.15 8.61 -15.71
CA ALA A 560 27.82 8.76 -14.30
C ALA A 560 28.06 10.20 -13.82
N ASP A 561 29.16 10.82 -14.21
CA ASP A 561 29.45 12.23 -13.90
C ASP A 561 28.36 13.16 -14.43
N ARG A 562 27.88 12.94 -15.65
CA ARG A 562 26.74 13.70 -16.21
C ARG A 562 25.45 13.50 -15.41
N LYS A 563 25.18 12.28 -14.93
CA LYS A 563 24.01 12.01 -14.08
C LYS A 563 24.13 12.67 -12.71
N LEU A 564 25.33 12.69 -12.14
CA LEU A 564 25.60 13.29 -10.84
C LEU A 564 25.74 14.82 -10.87
N GLU A 565 25.80 15.45 -12.06
CA GLU A 565 25.97 16.90 -12.21
C GLU A 565 24.95 17.70 -11.38
N LYS A 566 23.69 17.23 -11.32
CA LYS A 566 22.63 17.85 -10.52
C LYS A 566 22.92 17.84 -9.00
N TYR A 567 23.73 16.89 -8.52
CA TYR A 567 24.09 16.76 -7.10
C TYR A 567 25.40 17.45 -6.74
N LYS A 568 26.26 17.78 -7.72
CA LYS A 568 27.53 18.48 -7.47
C LYS A 568 27.31 19.81 -6.76
N ASN A 569 26.17 20.41 -6.98
CA ASN A 569 25.76 21.63 -6.30
C ASN A 569 25.37 21.44 -4.83
N TYR A 570 25.09 20.22 -4.38
CA TYR A 570 24.75 19.89 -2.99
C TYR A 570 25.97 19.54 -2.14
N CYS A 571 27.06 19.18 -2.80
CA CYS A 571 28.32 18.82 -2.19
C CYS A 571 29.39 19.91 -2.45
N ARG A 572 30.52 19.76 -1.80
CA ARG A 572 31.74 20.54 -2.07
C ARG A 572 32.45 19.99 -3.29
N SER A 573 32.56 18.66 -3.34
CA SER A 573 32.96 17.93 -4.53
C SER A 573 32.27 16.58 -4.54
N ALA A 574 32.03 16.06 -5.73
CA ALA A 574 31.63 14.69 -5.96
C ALA A 574 32.29 14.24 -7.25
N GLY A 575 32.92 13.09 -7.22
CA GLY A 575 33.54 12.44 -8.37
C GLY A 575 33.19 10.96 -8.38
N VAL A 576 33.03 10.39 -9.56
CA VAL A 576 32.77 8.97 -9.74
C VAL A 576 33.82 8.39 -10.66
N GLU A 577 34.20 7.14 -10.43
CA GLU A 577 35.15 6.41 -11.25
C GLU A 577 34.71 4.95 -11.34
N PHE A 578 34.78 4.39 -12.54
CA PHE A 578 34.61 2.96 -12.78
C PHE A 578 35.95 2.31 -13.01
N THR A 579 36.29 1.35 -12.18
CA THR A 579 37.58 0.64 -12.19
C THR A 579 37.39 -0.87 -12.17
N MET A 580 38.42 -1.58 -12.57
CA MET A 580 38.59 -3.03 -12.37
C MET A 580 40.07 -3.30 -12.07
N ASN A 581 40.36 -4.06 -11.06
CA ASN A 581 41.70 -4.63 -10.82
C ASN A 581 41.77 -6.05 -11.40
N GLU A 582 42.93 -6.68 -11.41
CA GLU A 582 43.14 -8.03 -11.98
C GLU A 582 42.20 -9.10 -11.39
N TYR A 583 41.91 -9.03 -10.08
CA TYR A 583 40.97 -9.96 -9.44
C TYR A 583 39.52 -9.70 -9.87
N GLU A 584 39.14 -8.44 -9.96
CA GLU A 584 37.79 -8.03 -10.38
C GLU A 584 37.56 -8.38 -11.86
N GLU A 585 38.60 -8.28 -12.69
CA GLU A 585 38.58 -8.68 -14.10
C GLU A 585 38.36 -10.19 -14.26
N GLU A 586 39.06 -11.02 -13.45
CA GLU A 586 38.84 -12.46 -13.40
C GLU A 586 37.44 -12.87 -12.92
N GLN A 587 36.81 -12.05 -12.07
CA GLN A 587 35.48 -12.29 -11.50
C GLN A 587 34.37 -11.56 -12.27
N GLU A 588 34.69 -10.87 -13.35
CA GLU A 588 33.73 -10.06 -14.16
C GLU A 588 33.01 -8.98 -13.33
N ILE A 589 33.73 -8.34 -12.38
CA ILE A 589 33.21 -7.30 -11.49
C ILE A 589 33.67 -5.93 -11.96
N ILE A 590 32.72 -5.04 -12.27
CA ILE A 590 33.00 -3.61 -12.44
C ILE A 590 32.79 -2.86 -11.11
N HIS A 591 33.78 -2.11 -10.67
CA HIS A 591 33.75 -1.35 -9.45
C HIS A 591 33.42 0.13 -9.75
N CYS A 592 32.38 0.64 -9.12
CA CYS A 592 32.00 2.05 -9.19
C CYS A 592 32.35 2.76 -7.88
N TYR A 593 33.33 3.65 -7.93
CA TYR A 593 33.73 4.49 -6.80
C TYR A 593 33.02 5.83 -6.85
N LEU A 594 32.41 6.24 -5.73
CA LEU A 594 31.89 7.58 -5.52
C LEU A 594 32.64 8.26 -4.36
N ALA A 595 33.38 9.30 -4.68
CA ALA A 595 34.03 10.16 -3.67
C ALA A 595 33.21 11.44 -3.48
N VAL A 596 32.75 11.71 -2.26
CA VAL A 596 31.93 12.88 -1.93
C VAL A 596 32.55 13.64 -0.76
N ILE A 597 32.61 14.96 -0.90
CA ILE A 597 32.91 15.89 0.19
C ILE A 597 31.68 16.77 0.41
N PHE A 598 31.05 16.66 1.56
CA PHE A 598 29.82 17.39 1.89
C PHE A 598 30.09 18.86 2.28
N LYS A 599 29.07 19.66 2.26
CA LYS A 599 29.11 21.05 2.72
C LYS A 599 28.99 21.12 4.23
N THR A 600 29.75 22.04 4.86
CA THR A 600 29.64 22.31 6.28
C THR A 600 28.42 23.17 6.59
N ILE A 601 27.75 22.88 7.68
CA ILE A 601 26.73 23.74 8.29
C ILE A 601 27.24 24.39 9.55
N ASN A 602 26.76 25.61 9.88
CA ASN A 602 27.05 26.28 11.14
C ASN A 602 26.10 25.71 12.21
N LYS A 603 26.67 25.03 13.21
CA LYS A 603 25.95 24.50 14.37
C LYS A 603 26.04 25.40 15.60
N ARG A 604 27.08 26.24 15.68
CA ARG A 604 27.37 27.09 16.83
C ARG A 604 27.67 28.50 16.35
N GLY A 605 27.12 29.51 17.02
CA GLY A 605 27.37 30.90 16.76
C GLY A 605 27.96 31.55 18.02
N ILE A 606 28.99 32.37 17.85
CA ILE A 606 29.56 33.21 18.92
C ILE A 606 29.34 34.66 18.50
N VAL A 607 28.70 35.44 19.36
CA VAL A 607 28.61 36.90 19.22
C VAL A 607 29.57 37.53 20.20
N GLU A 608 30.63 38.13 19.69
CA GLU A 608 31.61 38.86 20.49
C GLU A 608 31.34 40.38 20.38
N ILE A 609 31.19 41.04 21.50
CA ILE A 609 30.90 42.47 21.54
C ILE A 609 32.03 43.18 22.30
N ASP A 610 32.85 43.92 21.59
CA ASP A 610 33.90 44.75 22.16
C ASP A 610 33.37 46.17 22.46
N ILE A 611 33.37 46.54 23.73
CA ILE A 611 33.02 47.89 24.15
C ILE A 611 34.31 48.65 24.43
N ASN A 612 34.69 49.52 23.51
CA ASN A 612 35.88 50.36 23.68
C ASN A 612 35.59 51.57 24.57
N PRO A 613 36.53 51.95 25.49
CA PRO A 613 36.34 53.13 26.28
C PRO A 613 36.29 54.39 25.40
N ARG A 614 35.44 55.35 25.77
CA ARG A 614 35.41 56.65 25.09
C ARG A 614 36.75 57.30 25.26
N VAL A 615 37.47 57.63 24.20
CA VAL A 615 38.68 58.44 24.18
C VAL A 615 38.31 59.91 24.39
#